data_d074f6cbeb858678624a520a153e9173
#
_entry.id   d074f6cbeb858678624a520a153e9173
#
_cell.length_a   1.000
_cell.length_b   1.000
_cell.length_c   1.000
_cell.angle_alpha   90.00
_cell.angle_beta   90.00
_cell.angle_gamma   90.00
#
_symmetry.space_group_name_H-M   'P 1'
#
loop_
_entity.id
_entity.type
_entity.pdbx_description
1 polymer ?
#
loop_
_entity_poly.entity_id
_entity_poly.type
_entity_poly.pdbx_seq_one_letter_code
_entity_poly.pdbx_strand_id
1 'polypeptide(L)'
;VAATADIATDNQKQHATADARLAAIVDSSFDAIISKDLTSIITSWNLAAERMFGYTAEEAIGQSILMLIPDHLKSEETEIISRVRSGHRVASYETTRRRKDGTLISVSLTVSPIKNALGEIVGASKIARDISAAKESERRIRLLMREVNHRVKNQFAVILSMVRETSKRSSDPQEFEELIRARIMALSRSHDLLVTSEWAGASLFDLIQEHLKPFGREEQILLSGPVLTLQSNAVQNLGMAFHELGTNSSKYGALGSEDGQVEITWTIGSSAQDLGTKDLGAKDLGTKDLGTKSVGASGGRDFQLLWTETSTPRSDDSREENARKGFGTVVLQRVAPQSLGGSAQLERSPGRLSWRLSAPLASIIVPQAGVEADDSAALGFGI
;
A
#
# COMPACT_ATOMS: atom_id res chain seq x y z
N VAL A 1 51.67 -42.50 47.46
CA VAL A 1 50.98 -41.29 47.93
C VAL A 1 51.17 -40.13 46.92
N ALA A 2 52.35 -39.95 46.29
CA ALA A 2 52.55 -38.85 45.32
C ALA A 2 51.77 -39.06 44.00
N ALA A 3 51.72 -40.29 43.47
CA ALA A 3 50.99 -40.56 42.15
C ALA A 3 49.46 -40.40 42.22
N THR A 4 48.88 -40.60 43.44
CA THR A 4 47.39 -40.38 43.59
C THR A 4 47.03 -38.91 43.72
N ALA A 5 47.95 -38.05 44.21
CA ALA A 5 47.74 -36.59 44.24
C ALA A 5 47.82 -35.95 42.85
N ASP A 6 48.71 -36.43 41.97
CA ASP A 6 48.87 -35.95 40.62
C ASP A 6 47.63 -36.29 39.72
N ILE A 7 47.08 -37.49 39.87
CA ILE A 7 45.87 -37.93 39.14
C ILE A 7 44.64 -37.12 39.60
N ALA A 8 44.50 -36.80 40.87
CA ALA A 8 43.42 -35.98 41.40
C ALA A 8 43.50 -34.53 40.88
N THR A 9 44.70 -33.96 40.76
CA THR A 9 44.98 -32.63 40.30
C THR A 9 44.72 -32.51 38.79
N ASP A 10 45.04 -33.54 38.01
CA ASP A 10 44.82 -33.58 36.57
C ASP A 10 43.31 -33.73 36.20
N ASN A 11 42.61 -34.59 36.97
CA ASN A 11 41.13 -34.69 36.85
C ASN A 11 40.41 -33.37 37.20
N GLN A 12 40.87 -32.66 38.22
CA GLN A 12 40.29 -31.36 38.62
C GLN A 12 40.53 -30.30 37.56
N LYS A 13 41.72 -30.27 36.93
CA LYS A 13 42.02 -29.37 35.78
C LYS A 13 41.17 -29.70 34.54
N GLN A 14 40.98 -30.99 34.21
CA GLN A 14 40.16 -31.42 33.10
C GLN A 14 38.67 -31.03 33.30
N HIS A 15 38.13 -31.21 34.50
CA HIS A 15 36.76 -30.79 34.84
C HIS A 15 36.59 -29.25 34.75
N ALA A 16 37.54 -28.47 35.30
CA ALA A 16 37.50 -27.02 35.21
C ALA A 16 37.57 -26.50 33.76
N THR A 17 38.37 -27.20 32.92
CA THR A 17 38.48 -26.85 31.49
C THR A 17 37.18 -27.19 30.71
N ALA A 18 36.53 -28.32 31.05
CA ALA A 18 35.25 -28.71 30.43
C ALA A 18 34.13 -27.76 30.86
N ASP A 19 34.07 -27.37 32.12
CA ASP A 19 33.07 -26.40 32.62
C ASP A 19 33.24 -25.00 31.97
N ALA A 20 34.50 -24.53 31.89
CA ALA A 20 34.79 -23.26 31.21
C ALA A 20 34.39 -23.28 29.71
N ARG A 21 34.60 -24.42 29.05
CA ARG A 21 34.21 -24.60 27.64
C ARG A 21 32.67 -24.61 27.45
N LEU A 22 31.94 -25.29 28.33
CA LEU A 22 30.49 -25.31 28.34
C LEU A 22 29.93 -23.92 28.60
N ALA A 23 30.46 -23.18 29.56
CA ALA A 23 30.07 -21.80 29.82
C ALA A 23 30.28 -20.91 28.58
N ALA A 24 31.44 -21.00 27.92
CA ALA A 24 31.74 -20.25 26.71
C ALA A 24 30.78 -20.57 25.54
N ILE A 25 30.37 -21.84 25.39
CA ILE A 25 29.39 -22.25 24.38
C ILE A 25 28.01 -21.64 24.67
N VAL A 26 27.59 -21.67 25.95
CA VAL A 26 26.30 -21.09 26.37
C VAL A 26 26.29 -19.57 26.19
N ASP A 27 27.37 -18.89 26.52
CA ASP A 27 27.49 -17.43 26.40
C ASP A 27 27.62 -16.95 24.95
N SER A 28 28.17 -17.79 24.07
CA SER A 28 28.25 -17.50 22.63
C SER A 28 26.90 -17.68 21.88
N SER A 29 25.91 -18.27 22.54
CA SER A 29 24.58 -18.47 21.95
C SER A 29 23.86 -17.14 21.66
N PHE A 30 23.17 -17.06 20.52
CA PHE A 30 22.24 -15.96 20.22
C PHE A 30 20.89 -16.14 20.93
N ASP A 31 20.52 -17.38 21.32
CA ASP A 31 19.30 -17.67 22.05
C ASP A 31 19.51 -17.50 23.54
N ALA A 32 18.51 -17.00 24.25
CA ALA A 32 18.53 -16.94 25.68
C ALA A 32 18.46 -18.35 26.26
N ILE A 33 19.48 -18.73 27.06
CA ILE A 33 19.56 -20.01 27.75
C ILE A 33 19.47 -19.75 29.26
N ILE A 34 18.39 -20.26 29.86
CA ILE A 34 18.04 -20.01 31.27
C ILE A 34 17.82 -21.36 31.95
N SER A 35 18.44 -21.59 33.10
CA SER A 35 18.07 -22.72 33.95
C SER A 35 17.30 -22.25 35.17
N LYS A 36 16.47 -23.13 35.72
CA LYS A 36 15.70 -22.91 36.96
C LYS A 36 15.53 -24.22 37.70
N ASP A 37 15.28 -24.10 38.98
CA ASP A 37 14.91 -25.24 39.81
C ASP A 37 13.43 -25.64 39.63
N LEU A 38 12.97 -26.66 40.35
CA LEU A 38 11.59 -27.14 40.31
C LEU A 38 10.59 -26.22 41.05
N THR A 39 11.08 -25.20 41.75
CA THR A 39 10.27 -24.14 42.39
C THR A 39 10.18 -22.89 41.51
N SER A 40 10.71 -22.96 40.26
CA SER A 40 10.72 -21.88 39.26
C SER A 40 11.66 -20.72 39.61
N ILE A 41 12.68 -20.97 40.48
CA ILE A 41 13.73 -20.01 40.76
C ILE A 41 14.85 -20.16 39.74
N ILE A 42 15.26 -19.04 39.13
CA ILE A 42 16.34 -18.98 38.13
C ILE A 42 17.67 -19.35 38.75
N THR A 43 18.39 -20.29 38.13
CA THR A 43 19.68 -20.79 38.58
C THR A 43 20.83 -20.46 37.62
N SER A 44 20.55 -20.19 36.34
CA SER A 44 21.54 -19.67 35.39
C SER A 44 20.92 -18.73 34.38
N TRP A 45 21.76 -17.84 33.86
CA TRP A 45 21.32 -16.75 32.96
C TRP A 45 22.49 -16.40 32.05
N ASN A 46 22.38 -16.67 30.73
CA ASN A 46 23.46 -16.37 29.81
C ASN A 46 23.38 -14.94 29.27
N LEU A 47 24.42 -14.48 28.58
CA LEU A 47 24.52 -13.14 28.02
C LEU A 47 23.40 -12.80 27.03
N ALA A 48 22.90 -13.79 26.27
CA ALA A 48 21.76 -13.58 25.37
C ALA A 48 20.45 -13.33 26.13
N ALA A 49 20.27 -13.96 27.30
CA ALA A 49 19.12 -13.69 28.15
C ALA A 49 19.18 -12.27 28.75
N GLU A 50 20.36 -11.76 29.09
CA GLU A 50 20.54 -10.36 29.51
C GLU A 50 20.10 -9.39 28.42
N ARG A 51 20.58 -9.59 27.19
CA ARG A 51 20.25 -8.75 26.04
C ARG A 51 18.75 -8.82 25.71
N MET A 52 18.16 -10.00 25.77
CA MET A 52 16.77 -10.24 25.41
C MET A 52 15.80 -9.66 26.44
N PHE A 53 16.04 -9.88 27.72
CA PHE A 53 15.09 -9.54 28.78
C PHE A 53 15.45 -8.26 29.56
N GLY A 54 16.69 -7.76 29.43
CA GLY A 54 17.13 -6.52 30.04
C GLY A 54 17.52 -6.64 31.54
N TYR A 55 17.56 -7.86 32.10
CA TYR A 55 18.07 -8.12 33.47
C TYR A 55 19.48 -8.67 33.37
N THR A 56 20.38 -8.22 34.26
CA THR A 56 21.71 -8.85 34.39
C THR A 56 21.58 -10.21 35.07
N ALA A 57 22.62 -11.07 34.97
CA ALA A 57 22.62 -12.36 35.64
C ALA A 57 22.48 -12.19 37.17
N GLU A 58 23.13 -11.17 37.77
CA GLU A 58 23.06 -10.87 39.18
C GLU A 58 21.65 -10.46 39.63
N GLU A 59 20.90 -9.79 38.77
CA GLU A 59 19.50 -9.40 39.03
C GLU A 59 18.53 -10.57 38.86
N ALA A 60 18.80 -11.47 37.90
CA ALA A 60 17.89 -12.54 37.53
C ALA A 60 18.06 -13.82 38.35
N ILE A 61 19.31 -14.22 38.64
CA ILE A 61 19.59 -15.44 39.41
C ILE A 61 19.04 -15.31 40.82
N GLY A 62 18.33 -16.34 41.29
CA GLY A 62 17.64 -16.33 42.58
C GLY A 62 16.24 -15.72 42.54
N GLN A 63 15.83 -15.09 41.42
CA GLN A 63 14.45 -14.57 41.23
C GLN A 63 13.54 -15.62 40.59
N SER A 64 12.24 -15.44 40.77
CA SER A 64 11.25 -16.30 40.11
C SER A 64 11.18 -15.98 38.63
N ILE A 65 11.17 -17.01 37.75
CA ILE A 65 10.97 -16.90 36.32
C ILE A 65 9.64 -16.20 35.96
N LEU A 66 8.69 -16.15 36.90
CA LEU A 66 7.41 -15.47 36.74
C LEU A 66 7.55 -13.97 36.46
N MET A 67 8.69 -13.35 36.79
CA MET A 67 8.95 -11.94 36.45
C MET A 67 8.95 -11.68 34.93
N LEU A 68 9.25 -12.71 34.12
CA LEU A 68 9.24 -12.63 32.68
C LEU A 68 7.86 -12.93 32.05
N ILE A 69 6.91 -13.39 32.83
CA ILE A 69 5.64 -13.93 32.35
C ILE A 69 4.52 -12.90 32.60
N PRO A 70 3.82 -12.46 31.58
CA PRO A 70 2.63 -11.63 31.75
C PRO A 70 1.59 -12.32 32.66
N ASP A 71 0.83 -11.55 33.44
CA ASP A 71 -0.05 -12.09 34.47
C ASP A 71 -1.08 -13.11 33.96
N HIS A 72 -1.62 -12.87 32.77
CA HIS A 72 -2.61 -13.76 32.12
C HIS A 72 -2.01 -15.07 31.59
N LEU A 73 -0.66 -15.20 31.55
CA LEU A 73 0.05 -16.41 31.07
C LEU A 73 0.76 -17.15 32.21
N LYS A 74 0.58 -16.75 33.47
CA LYS A 74 1.25 -17.38 34.60
C LYS A 74 0.92 -18.88 34.79
N SER A 75 -0.28 -19.31 34.35
CA SER A 75 -0.69 -20.70 34.33
C SER A 75 0.19 -21.61 33.45
N GLU A 76 0.79 -21.05 32.37
CA GLU A 76 1.74 -21.80 31.51
C GLU A 76 2.91 -22.39 32.34
N GLU A 77 3.39 -21.62 33.29
CA GLU A 77 4.54 -22.05 34.09
C GLU A 77 4.21 -23.27 34.95
N THR A 78 2.99 -23.30 35.53
CA THR A 78 2.52 -24.44 36.33
C THR A 78 2.43 -25.72 35.49
N GLU A 79 1.91 -25.58 34.26
CA GLU A 79 1.83 -26.71 33.33
C GLU A 79 3.20 -27.20 32.90
N ILE A 80 4.13 -26.26 32.56
CA ILE A 80 5.49 -26.58 32.16
C ILE A 80 6.22 -27.34 33.27
N ILE A 81 6.16 -26.88 34.52
CA ILE A 81 6.84 -27.53 35.66
C ILE A 81 6.24 -28.92 35.91
N SER A 82 4.93 -29.11 35.80
CA SER A 82 4.29 -30.41 35.91
C SER A 82 4.83 -31.41 34.88
N ARG A 83 4.94 -31.00 33.63
CA ARG A 83 5.51 -31.83 32.55
C ARG A 83 6.98 -32.13 32.74
N VAL A 84 7.77 -31.14 33.18
CA VAL A 84 9.21 -31.32 33.46
C VAL A 84 9.41 -32.33 34.61
N ARG A 85 8.63 -32.22 35.70
CA ARG A 85 8.69 -33.17 36.82
C ARG A 85 8.40 -34.61 36.41
N SER A 86 7.50 -34.79 35.39
CA SER A 86 7.20 -36.10 34.81
C SER A 86 8.27 -36.57 33.81
N GLY A 87 9.38 -35.84 33.64
CA GLY A 87 10.48 -36.19 32.74
C GLY A 87 10.24 -35.82 31.27
N HIS A 88 9.15 -35.12 30.95
CA HIS A 88 8.81 -34.77 29.58
C HIS A 88 9.40 -33.43 29.18
N ARG A 89 9.96 -33.42 27.98
CA ARG A 89 10.36 -32.18 27.29
C ARG A 89 9.12 -31.44 26.75
N VAL A 90 9.08 -30.13 26.91
CA VAL A 90 8.13 -29.27 26.24
C VAL A 90 8.75 -28.86 24.91
N ALA A 91 8.14 -29.32 23.80
CA ALA A 91 8.59 -28.97 22.46
C ALA A 91 8.44 -27.46 22.22
N SER A 92 9.11 -26.95 21.19
CA SER A 92 9.05 -25.53 20.84
C SER A 92 7.62 -25.05 20.66
N TYR A 93 7.24 -23.98 21.36
CA TYR A 93 5.96 -23.30 21.24
C TYR A 93 6.15 -21.78 21.32
N GLU A 94 5.27 -21.05 20.71
CA GLU A 94 5.30 -19.59 20.68
C GLU A 94 4.46 -19.02 21.82
N THR A 95 5.02 -18.01 22.50
CA THR A 95 4.34 -17.33 23.61
C THR A 95 4.86 -15.91 23.75
N THR A 96 4.29 -15.15 24.70
CA THR A 96 4.69 -13.76 24.98
C THR A 96 5.42 -13.71 26.32
N ARG A 97 6.51 -12.92 26.36
CA ARG A 97 7.27 -12.64 27.58
C ARG A 97 7.43 -11.14 27.76
N ARG A 98 7.68 -10.73 29.02
CA ARG A 98 7.83 -9.33 29.42
C ARG A 98 9.31 -9.06 29.75
N ARG A 99 9.83 -7.98 29.20
CA ARG A 99 11.16 -7.45 29.52
C ARG A 99 11.14 -6.63 30.80
N LYS A 100 12.33 -6.25 31.31
CA LYS A 100 12.51 -5.38 32.48
C LYS A 100 11.81 -4.03 32.33
N ASP A 101 11.83 -3.45 31.14
CA ASP A 101 11.17 -2.18 30.81
C ASP A 101 9.64 -2.28 30.66
N GLY A 102 9.06 -3.49 30.84
CA GLY A 102 7.64 -3.76 30.68
C GLY A 102 7.21 -4.11 29.26
N THR A 103 8.07 -3.98 28.26
CA THR A 103 7.74 -4.32 26.86
C THR A 103 7.47 -5.81 26.70
N LEU A 104 6.54 -6.15 25.82
CA LEU A 104 6.18 -7.52 25.48
C LEU A 104 6.91 -7.97 24.22
N ILE A 105 7.50 -9.16 24.25
CA ILE A 105 8.18 -9.79 23.13
C ILE A 105 7.57 -11.15 22.83
N SER A 106 7.54 -11.49 21.54
CA SER A 106 7.16 -12.84 21.10
C SER A 106 8.39 -13.73 21.13
N VAL A 107 8.30 -14.85 21.85
CA VAL A 107 9.40 -15.80 21.96
C VAL A 107 8.96 -17.20 21.56
N SER A 108 9.87 -17.95 20.94
CA SER A 108 9.75 -19.40 20.77
C SER A 108 10.52 -20.07 21.90
N LEU A 109 9.81 -20.88 22.72
CA LEU A 109 10.37 -21.52 23.92
C LEU A 109 10.46 -23.03 23.75
N THR A 110 11.58 -23.59 24.17
CA THR A 110 11.76 -25.02 24.39
C THR A 110 12.18 -25.24 25.86
N VAL A 111 11.58 -26.20 26.54
CA VAL A 111 11.94 -26.50 27.93
C VAL A 111 12.26 -27.98 28.07
N SER A 112 13.40 -28.27 28.70
CA SER A 112 13.89 -29.64 28.91
C SER A 112 14.24 -29.88 30.41
N PRO A 113 13.97 -31.07 30.95
CA PRO A 113 14.38 -31.40 32.33
C PRO A 113 15.90 -31.47 32.43
N ILE A 114 16.43 -30.93 33.53
CA ILE A 114 17.83 -31.10 33.95
C ILE A 114 17.87 -32.24 34.98
N LYS A 115 18.78 -33.20 34.74
CA LYS A 115 18.98 -34.37 35.64
C LYS A 115 20.34 -34.28 36.33
N ASN A 116 20.38 -34.70 37.56
CA ASN A 116 21.64 -34.89 38.29
C ASN A 116 22.34 -36.21 37.89
N ALA A 117 23.51 -36.52 38.50
CA ALA A 117 24.25 -37.73 38.23
C ALA A 117 23.50 -39.02 38.60
N LEU A 118 22.49 -38.95 39.46
CA LEU A 118 21.62 -40.06 39.86
C LEU A 118 20.41 -40.24 38.92
N GLY A 119 20.28 -39.39 37.90
CA GLY A 119 19.15 -39.41 36.97
C GLY A 119 17.88 -38.69 37.48
N GLU A 120 17.93 -38.11 38.67
CA GLU A 120 16.81 -37.38 39.26
C GLU A 120 16.66 -36.00 38.62
N ILE A 121 15.43 -35.55 38.42
CA ILE A 121 15.13 -34.24 37.84
C ILE A 121 15.30 -33.18 38.92
N VAL A 122 16.26 -32.29 38.73
CA VAL A 122 16.61 -31.21 39.66
C VAL A 122 16.20 -29.83 39.19
N GLY A 123 15.78 -29.69 37.93
CA GLY A 123 15.39 -28.41 37.35
C GLY A 123 14.98 -28.48 35.90
N ALA A 124 14.92 -27.35 35.26
CA ALA A 124 14.58 -27.19 33.84
C ALA A 124 15.54 -26.22 33.15
N SER A 125 15.96 -26.56 31.93
CA SER A 125 16.63 -25.65 30.99
C SER A 125 15.59 -25.10 30.02
N LYS A 126 15.57 -23.78 29.86
CA LYS A 126 14.76 -23.05 28.87
C LYS A 126 15.65 -22.44 27.78
N ILE A 127 15.31 -22.66 26.53
CA ILE A 127 15.91 -21.96 25.41
C ILE A 127 14.80 -21.06 24.83
N ALA A 128 15.07 -19.75 24.82
CA ALA A 128 14.15 -18.77 24.29
C ALA A 128 14.79 -18.06 23.09
N ARG A 129 14.07 -18.04 21.98
CA ARG A 129 14.43 -17.29 20.79
C ARG A 129 13.46 -16.14 20.60
N ASP A 130 13.96 -14.93 20.43
CA ASP A 130 13.12 -13.77 20.05
C ASP A 130 12.67 -13.92 18.61
N ILE A 131 11.35 -14.01 18.41
CA ILE A 131 10.72 -14.10 17.10
C ILE A 131 9.91 -12.85 16.75
N SER A 132 10.08 -11.74 17.49
CA SER A 132 9.31 -10.52 17.32
C SER A 132 9.51 -9.91 15.95
N ALA A 133 10.75 -9.83 15.46
CA ALA A 133 11.07 -9.31 14.13
C ALA A 133 10.49 -10.20 13.01
N ALA A 134 10.54 -11.53 13.18
CA ALA A 134 9.96 -12.45 12.20
C ALA A 134 8.43 -12.31 12.14
N LYS A 135 7.75 -12.21 13.29
CA LYS A 135 6.29 -11.99 13.36
C LYS A 135 5.88 -10.63 12.78
N GLU A 136 6.64 -9.58 13.04
CA GLU A 136 6.34 -8.27 12.46
C GLU A 136 6.49 -8.29 10.93
N SER A 137 7.55 -8.93 10.41
CA SER A 137 7.73 -9.12 8.97
C SER A 137 6.58 -9.93 8.35
N GLU A 138 6.18 -11.03 8.99
CA GLU A 138 5.05 -11.84 8.54
C GLU A 138 3.74 -11.04 8.53
N ARG A 139 3.49 -10.26 9.59
CA ARG A 139 2.32 -9.37 9.70
C ARG A 139 2.31 -8.34 8.57
N ARG A 140 3.47 -7.72 8.30
CA ARG A 140 3.62 -6.74 7.23
C ARG A 140 3.34 -7.35 5.85
N ILE A 141 3.93 -8.52 5.57
CA ILE A 141 3.66 -9.26 4.33
C ILE A 141 2.17 -9.58 4.20
N ARG A 142 1.53 -10.04 5.27
CA ARG A 142 0.10 -10.38 5.28
C ARG A 142 -0.80 -9.16 4.99
N LEU A 143 -0.43 -7.98 5.50
CA LEU A 143 -1.13 -6.72 5.20
C LEU A 143 -0.95 -6.33 3.72
N LEU A 144 0.27 -6.40 3.20
CA LEU A 144 0.55 -6.12 1.79
C LEU A 144 -0.21 -7.07 0.85
N MET A 145 -0.24 -8.38 1.18
CA MET A 145 -1.00 -9.37 0.41
C MET A 145 -2.51 -9.11 0.41
N ARG A 146 -3.07 -8.60 1.50
CA ARG A 146 -4.49 -8.18 1.52
C ARG A 146 -4.74 -7.01 0.59
N GLU A 147 -3.86 -6.02 0.59
CA GLU A 147 -3.95 -4.87 -0.31
C GLU A 147 -3.85 -5.28 -1.77
N VAL A 148 -2.86 -6.12 -2.12
CA VAL A 148 -2.71 -6.67 -3.48
C VAL A 148 -3.98 -7.42 -3.91
N ASN A 149 -4.50 -8.31 -3.06
CA ASN A 149 -5.72 -9.05 -3.38
C ASN A 149 -6.93 -8.12 -3.59
N HIS A 150 -7.04 -7.04 -2.81
CA HIS A 150 -8.11 -6.05 -2.97
C HIS A 150 -7.98 -5.33 -4.32
N ARG A 151 -6.77 -4.92 -4.71
CA ARG A 151 -6.50 -4.28 -6.01
C ARG A 151 -6.80 -5.21 -7.19
N VAL A 152 -6.36 -6.47 -7.10
CA VAL A 152 -6.64 -7.50 -8.13
C VAL A 152 -8.17 -7.69 -8.30
N LYS A 153 -8.93 -7.79 -7.21
CA LYS A 153 -10.39 -7.87 -7.28
C LYS A 153 -11.02 -6.66 -7.97
N ASN A 154 -10.52 -5.45 -7.67
CA ASN A 154 -10.99 -4.23 -8.31
C ASN A 154 -10.71 -4.24 -9.82
N GLN A 155 -9.53 -4.69 -10.25
CA GLN A 155 -9.19 -4.84 -11.67
C GLN A 155 -10.12 -5.84 -12.38
N PHE A 156 -10.39 -7.00 -11.77
CA PHE A 156 -11.35 -7.94 -12.33
C PHE A 156 -12.77 -7.36 -12.46
N ALA A 157 -13.21 -6.57 -11.48
CA ALA A 157 -14.51 -5.90 -11.57
C ALA A 157 -14.58 -4.91 -12.75
N VAL A 158 -13.50 -4.17 -13.01
CA VAL A 158 -13.38 -3.28 -14.17
C VAL A 158 -13.41 -4.08 -15.48
N ILE A 159 -12.62 -5.16 -15.58
CA ILE A 159 -12.60 -6.04 -16.77
C ILE A 159 -13.98 -6.64 -17.04
N LEU A 160 -14.65 -7.18 -16.01
CA LEU A 160 -16.00 -7.74 -16.15
C LEU A 160 -17.02 -6.68 -16.61
N SER A 161 -16.90 -5.44 -16.12
CA SER A 161 -17.74 -4.33 -16.58
C SER A 161 -17.47 -4.01 -18.04
N MET A 162 -16.21 -3.96 -18.48
CA MET A 162 -15.82 -3.77 -19.87
C MET A 162 -16.40 -4.85 -20.78
N VAL A 163 -16.24 -6.13 -20.40
CA VAL A 163 -16.76 -7.27 -21.15
C VAL A 163 -18.28 -7.15 -21.31
N ARG A 164 -19.00 -6.91 -20.20
CA ARG A 164 -20.45 -6.79 -20.18
C ARG A 164 -20.96 -5.65 -21.07
N GLU A 165 -20.35 -4.47 -20.96
CA GLU A 165 -20.78 -3.31 -21.75
C GLU A 165 -20.39 -3.43 -23.22
N THR A 166 -19.26 -4.07 -23.53
CA THR A 166 -18.86 -4.32 -24.93
C THR A 166 -19.80 -5.35 -25.56
N SER A 167 -20.11 -6.44 -24.85
CA SER A 167 -21.01 -7.50 -25.34
C SER A 167 -22.43 -7.02 -25.64
N LYS A 168 -22.95 -6.04 -24.90
CA LYS A 168 -24.30 -5.49 -25.16
C LYS A 168 -24.39 -4.72 -26.48
N ARG A 169 -23.26 -4.32 -27.06
CA ARG A 169 -23.19 -3.34 -28.16
C ARG A 169 -22.52 -3.86 -29.42
N SER A 170 -21.78 -4.95 -29.32
CA SER A 170 -21.24 -5.65 -30.49
C SER A 170 -22.23 -6.71 -30.95
N SER A 171 -22.59 -6.64 -32.19
CA SER A 171 -23.42 -7.66 -32.87
C SER A 171 -22.56 -8.74 -33.55
N ASP A 172 -21.29 -8.45 -33.81
CA ASP A 172 -20.32 -9.32 -34.44
C ASP A 172 -19.26 -9.81 -33.43
N PRO A 173 -18.99 -11.12 -33.34
CA PRO A 173 -17.95 -11.68 -32.47
C PRO A 173 -16.54 -11.16 -32.75
N GLN A 174 -16.21 -10.83 -33.99
CA GLN A 174 -14.89 -10.31 -34.36
C GLN A 174 -14.72 -8.87 -33.86
N GLU A 175 -15.73 -8.02 -34.07
CA GLU A 175 -15.76 -6.67 -33.53
C GLU A 175 -15.67 -6.68 -32.00
N PHE A 176 -16.39 -7.58 -31.34
CA PHE A 176 -16.30 -7.75 -29.89
C PHE A 176 -14.88 -8.08 -29.43
N GLU A 177 -14.22 -9.03 -30.10
CA GLU A 177 -12.84 -9.44 -29.76
C GLU A 177 -11.86 -8.28 -29.91
N GLU A 178 -11.91 -7.54 -31.01
CA GLU A 178 -11.04 -6.40 -31.26
C GLU A 178 -11.22 -5.31 -30.21
N LEU A 179 -12.47 -4.94 -29.89
CA LEU A 179 -12.78 -3.90 -28.90
C LEU A 179 -12.35 -4.29 -27.50
N ILE A 180 -12.64 -5.52 -27.07
CA ILE A 180 -12.27 -5.95 -25.72
C ILE A 180 -10.76 -6.10 -25.56
N ARG A 181 -10.07 -6.59 -26.60
CA ARG A 181 -8.61 -6.69 -26.64
C ARG A 181 -7.97 -5.30 -26.51
N ALA A 182 -8.42 -4.32 -27.29
CA ALA A 182 -7.89 -2.95 -27.25
C ALA A 182 -8.04 -2.32 -25.86
N ARG A 183 -9.17 -2.54 -25.19
CA ARG A 183 -9.45 -2.02 -23.85
C ARG A 183 -8.61 -2.68 -22.77
N ILE A 184 -8.45 -4.02 -22.83
CA ILE A 184 -7.58 -4.74 -21.89
C ILE A 184 -6.13 -4.29 -22.06
N MET A 185 -5.67 -4.10 -23.29
CA MET A 185 -4.32 -3.57 -23.55
C MET A 185 -4.16 -2.13 -23.05
N ALA A 186 -5.20 -1.29 -23.13
CA ALA A 186 -5.17 0.03 -22.51
C ALA A 186 -5.04 -0.05 -20.98
N LEU A 187 -5.79 -0.94 -20.33
CA LEU A 187 -5.67 -1.15 -18.90
C LEU A 187 -4.27 -1.66 -18.52
N SER A 188 -3.68 -2.56 -19.34
CA SER A 188 -2.31 -3.05 -19.15
C SER A 188 -1.29 -1.91 -19.21
N ARG A 189 -1.37 -1.01 -20.19
CA ARG A 189 -0.46 0.16 -20.28
C ARG A 189 -0.52 1.05 -19.04
N SER A 190 -1.73 1.32 -18.53
CA SER A 190 -1.88 2.05 -17.26
C SER A 190 -1.24 1.31 -16.08
N HIS A 191 -1.33 -0.01 -16.06
CA HIS A 191 -0.73 -0.85 -15.02
C HIS A 191 0.79 -0.85 -15.12
N ASP A 192 1.35 -0.95 -16.32
CA ASP A 192 2.80 -0.96 -16.57
C ASP A 192 3.46 0.34 -16.09
N LEU A 193 2.82 1.49 -16.32
CA LEU A 193 3.28 2.79 -15.78
C LEU A 193 3.35 2.79 -14.24
N LEU A 194 2.37 2.16 -13.57
CA LEU A 194 2.36 2.06 -12.11
C LEU A 194 3.43 1.10 -11.58
N VAL A 195 3.68 0.00 -12.28
CA VAL A 195 4.73 -0.97 -11.90
C VAL A 195 6.11 -0.35 -12.06
N THR A 196 6.37 0.36 -13.16
CA THR A 196 7.64 1.04 -13.41
C THR A 196 7.98 2.08 -12.35
N SER A 197 6.98 2.74 -11.78
CA SER A 197 7.12 3.72 -10.70
C SER A 197 7.04 3.11 -9.29
N GLU A 198 7.16 1.79 -9.15
CA GLU A 198 7.03 1.07 -7.87
C GLU A 198 5.74 1.44 -7.11
N TRP A 199 4.65 1.70 -7.83
CA TRP A 199 3.35 2.12 -7.31
C TRP A 199 3.35 3.50 -6.61
N ALA A 200 4.41 4.28 -6.76
CA ALA A 200 4.47 5.66 -6.24
C ALA A 200 3.53 6.62 -6.99
N GLY A 201 2.88 6.14 -8.04
CA GLY A 201 2.03 6.92 -8.93
C GLY A 201 2.64 7.08 -10.32
N ALA A 202 1.94 7.72 -11.25
CA ALA A 202 2.46 7.98 -12.60
C ALA A 202 2.24 9.44 -13.00
N SER A 203 3.15 9.98 -13.83
CA SER A 203 3.00 11.31 -14.40
C SER A 203 1.76 11.37 -15.29
N LEU A 204 0.95 12.44 -15.16
CA LEU A 204 -0.18 12.66 -16.07
C LEU A 204 0.29 12.83 -17.52
N PHE A 205 1.44 13.47 -17.72
CA PHE A 205 2.03 13.64 -19.04
C PHE A 205 2.39 12.29 -19.68
N ASP A 206 3.08 11.42 -18.94
CA ASP A 206 3.47 10.08 -19.43
C ASP A 206 2.24 9.21 -19.70
N LEU A 207 1.20 9.31 -18.87
CA LEU A 207 -0.05 8.60 -19.06
C LEU A 207 -0.74 8.99 -20.37
N ILE A 208 -0.83 10.29 -20.64
CA ILE A 208 -1.43 10.80 -21.89
C ILE A 208 -0.61 10.31 -23.10
N GLN A 209 0.72 10.45 -23.07
CA GLN A 209 1.58 10.01 -24.16
C GLN A 209 1.44 8.51 -24.41
N GLU A 210 1.53 7.65 -23.37
CA GLU A 210 1.46 6.20 -23.52
C GLU A 210 0.12 5.74 -24.12
N HIS A 211 -0.98 6.42 -23.76
CA HIS A 211 -2.30 6.07 -24.26
C HIS A 211 -2.59 6.61 -25.67
N LEU A 212 -1.94 7.71 -26.08
CA LEU A 212 -2.14 8.30 -27.41
C LEU A 212 -1.13 7.82 -28.46
N LYS A 213 0.05 7.35 -28.03
CA LYS A 213 1.09 6.78 -28.89
C LYS A 213 0.59 5.77 -29.95
N PRO A 214 -0.35 4.84 -29.65
CA PRO A 214 -0.84 3.88 -30.65
C PRO A 214 -1.59 4.51 -31.82
N PHE A 215 -2.06 5.75 -31.70
CA PHE A 215 -2.81 6.43 -32.74
C PHE A 215 -1.92 7.24 -33.70
N GLY A 216 -0.62 7.35 -33.37
CA GLY A 216 0.35 8.14 -34.14
C GLY A 216 0.07 9.64 -34.09
N ARG A 217 0.74 10.41 -34.98
CA ARG A 217 0.48 11.85 -35.18
C ARG A 217 0.73 12.69 -33.93
N GLU A 218 1.88 12.45 -33.27
CA GLU A 218 2.29 13.21 -32.07
C GLU A 218 2.34 14.72 -32.33
N GLU A 219 2.61 15.13 -33.59
CA GLU A 219 2.60 16.53 -34.04
C GLU A 219 1.22 17.21 -33.98
N GLN A 220 0.14 16.42 -33.95
CA GLN A 220 -1.24 16.93 -33.84
C GLN A 220 -1.72 17.06 -32.40
N ILE A 221 -0.91 16.65 -31.42
CA ILE A 221 -1.28 16.59 -30.00
C ILE A 221 -0.52 17.66 -29.20
N LEU A 222 -1.25 18.61 -28.64
CA LEU A 222 -0.70 19.65 -27.77
C LEU A 222 -1.07 19.36 -26.31
N LEU A 223 -0.07 19.36 -25.43
CA LEU A 223 -0.23 19.12 -23.99
C LEU A 223 0.18 20.35 -23.20
N SER A 224 -0.65 20.81 -22.26
CA SER A 224 -0.35 21.95 -21.42
C SER A 224 -0.94 21.81 -20.03
N GLY A 225 -0.11 21.97 -19.00
CA GLY A 225 -0.54 21.94 -17.59
C GLY A 225 0.63 21.72 -16.63
N PRO A 226 0.39 21.85 -15.33
CA PRO A 226 1.40 21.61 -14.30
C PRO A 226 1.81 20.14 -14.23
N VAL A 227 3.05 19.88 -13.79
CA VAL A 227 3.52 18.51 -13.53
C VAL A 227 2.73 17.92 -12.38
N LEU A 228 2.10 16.74 -12.60
CA LEU A 228 1.29 16.05 -11.61
C LEU A 228 1.64 14.57 -11.56
N THR A 229 1.78 14.04 -10.35
CA THR A 229 1.89 12.59 -10.10
C THR A 229 0.53 12.07 -9.66
N LEU A 230 -0.06 11.21 -10.49
CA LEU A 230 -1.38 10.64 -10.28
C LEU A 230 -1.33 9.43 -9.36
N GLN A 231 -2.32 9.28 -8.49
CA GLN A 231 -2.51 8.04 -7.75
C GLN A 231 -3.06 6.91 -8.63
N SER A 232 -2.87 5.66 -8.21
CA SER A 232 -3.18 4.46 -9.01
C SER A 232 -4.61 4.43 -9.57
N ASN A 233 -5.60 4.86 -8.78
CA ASN A 233 -6.99 4.93 -9.24
C ASN A 233 -7.18 5.95 -10.37
N ALA A 234 -6.53 7.12 -10.28
CA ALA A 234 -6.58 8.14 -11.30
C ALA A 234 -5.88 7.68 -12.59
N VAL A 235 -4.72 7.03 -12.49
CA VAL A 235 -4.00 6.46 -13.64
C VAL A 235 -4.88 5.49 -14.43
N GLN A 236 -5.57 4.57 -13.77
CA GLN A 236 -6.42 3.58 -14.44
C GLN A 236 -7.63 4.21 -15.11
N ASN A 237 -8.34 5.11 -14.42
CA ASN A 237 -9.58 5.69 -14.95
C ASN A 237 -9.32 6.74 -16.04
N LEU A 238 -8.29 7.59 -15.88
CA LEU A 238 -7.89 8.54 -16.91
C LEU A 238 -7.27 7.83 -18.13
N GLY A 239 -6.47 6.76 -17.90
CA GLY A 239 -5.92 5.97 -18.99
C GLY A 239 -7.01 5.35 -19.88
N MET A 240 -8.06 4.80 -19.28
CA MET A 240 -9.23 4.35 -20.06
C MET A 240 -9.91 5.50 -20.81
N ALA A 241 -10.07 6.66 -20.17
CA ALA A 241 -10.69 7.81 -20.83
C ALA A 241 -9.87 8.29 -22.03
N PHE A 242 -8.53 8.40 -21.87
CA PHE A 242 -7.65 8.78 -23.00
C PHE A 242 -7.64 7.75 -24.12
N HIS A 243 -7.68 6.47 -23.80
CA HIS A 243 -7.79 5.43 -24.83
C HIS A 243 -9.09 5.53 -25.62
N GLU A 244 -10.24 5.74 -24.96
CA GLU A 244 -11.52 5.90 -25.62
C GLU A 244 -11.59 7.21 -26.44
N LEU A 245 -11.03 8.31 -25.92
CA LEU A 245 -10.91 9.58 -26.64
C LEU A 245 -10.01 9.42 -27.87
N GLY A 246 -8.81 8.84 -27.72
CA GLY A 246 -7.88 8.60 -28.82
C GLY A 246 -8.46 7.68 -29.89
N THR A 247 -9.15 6.61 -29.49
CA THR A 247 -9.85 5.72 -30.42
C THR A 247 -10.94 6.44 -31.21
N ASN A 248 -11.73 7.27 -30.54
CA ASN A 248 -12.79 8.06 -31.19
C ASN A 248 -12.18 9.11 -32.12
N SER A 249 -11.13 9.81 -31.67
CA SER A 249 -10.43 10.82 -32.45
C SER A 249 -9.78 10.23 -33.71
N SER A 250 -9.18 9.04 -33.61
CA SER A 250 -8.59 8.35 -34.76
C SER A 250 -9.64 7.84 -35.76
N LYS A 251 -10.80 7.35 -35.28
CA LYS A 251 -11.85 6.82 -36.17
C LYS A 251 -12.74 7.89 -36.76
N TYR A 252 -13.05 8.92 -35.98
CA TYR A 252 -14.13 9.88 -36.30
C TYR A 252 -13.75 11.34 -36.11
N GLY A 253 -12.61 11.64 -35.53
CA GLY A 253 -12.23 12.97 -35.11
C GLY A 253 -10.89 13.44 -35.70
N ALA A 254 -10.20 14.29 -34.94
CA ALA A 254 -9.04 15.03 -35.35
C ALA A 254 -7.86 14.14 -35.77
N LEU A 255 -7.56 13.06 -35.02
CA LEU A 255 -6.47 12.15 -35.36
C LEU A 255 -6.72 11.28 -36.60
N GLY A 256 -7.94 11.29 -37.13
CA GLY A 256 -8.29 10.64 -38.40
C GLY A 256 -8.15 11.54 -39.64
N SER A 257 -7.77 12.82 -39.46
CA SER A 257 -7.61 13.79 -40.54
C SER A 257 -6.21 14.42 -40.55
N GLU A 258 -5.74 14.93 -41.69
CA GLU A 258 -4.40 15.54 -41.78
C GLU A 258 -4.34 16.91 -41.08
N ASP A 259 -5.45 17.66 -41.12
CA ASP A 259 -5.57 19.00 -40.55
C ASP A 259 -6.14 19.01 -39.11
N GLY A 260 -6.34 17.85 -38.52
CA GLY A 260 -6.91 17.73 -37.19
C GLY A 260 -5.91 18.04 -36.09
N GLN A 261 -6.41 18.61 -34.99
CA GLN A 261 -5.61 18.94 -33.82
C GLN A 261 -6.34 18.52 -32.54
N VAL A 262 -5.56 17.96 -31.60
CA VAL A 262 -6.01 17.62 -30.25
C VAL A 262 -5.24 18.47 -29.25
N GLU A 263 -5.95 19.21 -28.43
CA GLU A 263 -5.38 19.99 -27.33
C GLU A 263 -5.87 19.44 -26.00
N ILE A 264 -4.95 19.12 -25.11
CA ILE A 264 -5.24 18.60 -23.78
C ILE A 264 -4.61 19.54 -22.75
N THR A 265 -5.47 20.19 -21.99
CA THR A 265 -5.04 21.13 -20.96
C THR A 265 -5.54 20.70 -19.60
N TRP A 266 -4.75 20.94 -18.53
CA TRP A 266 -5.20 20.69 -17.18
C TRP A 266 -4.70 21.77 -16.23
N THR A 267 -5.52 22.04 -15.22
CA THR A 267 -5.27 23.07 -14.21
C THR A 267 -5.64 22.60 -12.82
N ILE A 268 -5.07 23.26 -11.83
CA ILE A 268 -5.41 23.10 -10.42
C ILE A 268 -5.95 24.47 -9.95
N GLY A 269 -7.19 24.53 -9.49
CA GLY A 269 -7.83 25.74 -9.02
C GLY A 269 -8.45 25.57 -7.64
N SER A 270 -8.75 26.66 -6.95
CA SER A 270 -9.65 26.64 -5.81
C SER A 270 -11.10 26.54 -6.32
N SER A 271 -11.91 25.68 -5.67
CA SER A 271 -13.32 25.49 -6.01
C SER A 271 -14.05 26.83 -6.22
N ALA A 272 -14.61 26.99 -7.42
CA ALA A 272 -15.54 28.06 -7.85
C ALA A 272 -15.08 29.52 -7.62
N GLN A 273 -14.39 30.08 -8.60
CA GLN A 273 -14.49 31.44 -9.13
C GLN A 273 -13.16 31.86 -9.75
N ASP A 274 -12.95 31.57 -11.01
CA ASP A 274 -12.23 32.43 -11.97
C ASP A 274 -12.09 31.74 -13.33
N LEU A 275 -13.18 31.63 -14.04
CA LEU A 275 -13.16 31.69 -15.49
C LEU A 275 -14.04 32.88 -15.85
N GLY A 276 -13.41 34.05 -15.76
CA GLY A 276 -14.00 35.30 -16.15
C GLY A 276 -14.52 35.22 -17.58
N THR A 277 -15.83 35.29 -17.72
CA THR A 277 -16.49 35.75 -18.93
C THR A 277 -16.03 37.18 -19.19
N LYS A 278 -15.11 37.35 -20.11
CA LYS A 278 -14.96 38.63 -20.76
C LYS A 278 -16.18 38.80 -21.70
N ASP A 279 -16.98 39.78 -21.32
CA ASP A 279 -17.98 40.54 -22.09
C ASP A 279 -18.96 39.78 -22.98
N LEU A 280 -20.19 39.72 -22.53
CA LEU A 280 -21.33 40.23 -23.34
C LEU A 280 -22.49 40.59 -22.38
N GLY A 281 -22.79 41.87 -22.40
CA GLY A 281 -23.92 42.68 -21.97
C GLY A 281 -25.03 42.08 -21.11
N ALA A 282 -25.18 42.71 -19.96
CA ALA A 282 -26.28 42.57 -19.05
C ALA A 282 -27.62 43.00 -19.69
N LYS A 283 -28.68 42.23 -19.45
CA LYS A 283 -30.03 42.80 -19.20
C LYS A 283 -30.78 41.93 -18.20
N ASP A 284 -31.21 42.60 -17.16
CA ASP A 284 -32.12 42.20 -16.08
C ASP A 284 -33.28 41.30 -16.50
N LEU A 285 -33.58 40.31 -15.67
CA LEU A 285 -34.95 39.94 -15.30
C LEU A 285 -35.00 39.07 -14.07
N GLY A 286 -35.65 39.57 -13.08
CA GLY A 286 -35.96 39.26 -11.71
C GLY A 286 -36.26 37.81 -11.29
N THR A 287 -35.76 37.54 -10.11
CA THR A 287 -36.30 36.81 -8.92
C THR A 287 -37.27 35.67 -9.08
N LYS A 288 -36.95 34.50 -8.52
CA LYS A 288 -37.68 33.92 -7.37
C LYS A 288 -36.88 32.78 -6.70
N ASP A 289 -36.84 32.87 -5.40
CA ASP A 289 -36.35 31.91 -4.42
C ASP A 289 -36.82 30.46 -4.67
N LEU A 290 -35.90 29.52 -4.62
CA LEU A 290 -36.14 28.17 -4.13
C LEU A 290 -34.86 27.68 -3.45
N GLY A 291 -34.95 27.57 -2.15
CA GLY A 291 -33.90 27.17 -1.25
C GLY A 291 -33.36 25.75 -1.58
N THR A 292 -32.09 25.68 -1.86
CA THR A 292 -31.29 24.46 -1.79
C THR A 292 -30.20 24.64 -0.73
N LYS A 293 -30.26 23.80 0.29
CA LYS A 293 -29.31 23.73 1.38
C LYS A 293 -27.89 23.55 0.81
N SER A 294 -27.06 24.53 1.05
CA SER A 294 -25.61 24.43 0.85
C SER A 294 -25.02 23.40 1.83
N VAL A 295 -24.58 22.28 1.30
CA VAL A 295 -23.67 21.37 1.99
C VAL A 295 -22.30 22.06 2.00
N GLY A 296 -21.72 22.23 3.18
CA GLY A 296 -20.53 23.01 3.47
C GLY A 296 -19.35 22.67 2.53
N ALA A 297 -18.83 23.67 1.86
CA ALA A 297 -17.61 23.65 1.09
C ALA A 297 -16.43 23.71 2.08
N SER A 298 -15.82 22.56 2.39
CA SER A 298 -14.42 22.51 2.83
C SER A 298 -13.56 22.91 1.64
N GLY A 299 -12.72 23.94 1.76
CA GLY A 299 -11.90 24.50 0.69
C GLY A 299 -10.85 23.52 0.15
N GLY A 300 -11.27 22.60 -0.71
CA GLY A 300 -10.40 21.69 -1.44
C GLY A 300 -10.03 22.29 -2.80
N ARG A 301 -8.81 22.02 -3.27
CA ARG A 301 -8.40 22.36 -4.64
C ARG A 301 -9.06 21.37 -5.62
N ASP A 302 -9.55 21.88 -6.74
CA ASP A 302 -10.12 21.10 -7.82
C ASP A 302 -9.12 20.90 -8.96
N PHE A 303 -9.09 19.71 -9.49
CA PHE A 303 -8.43 19.37 -10.74
C PHE A 303 -9.42 19.51 -11.88
N GLN A 304 -9.03 20.20 -12.95
CA GLN A 304 -9.79 20.31 -14.18
C GLN A 304 -8.93 19.86 -15.35
N LEU A 305 -9.49 19.01 -16.20
CA LEU A 305 -8.87 18.55 -17.44
C LEU A 305 -9.83 18.83 -18.59
N LEU A 306 -9.31 19.40 -19.66
CA LEU A 306 -10.01 19.71 -20.87
C LEU A 306 -9.31 19.04 -22.05
N TRP A 307 -10.01 18.19 -22.76
CA TRP A 307 -9.68 17.65 -24.07
C TRP A 307 -10.47 18.41 -25.11
N THR A 308 -9.82 18.98 -26.13
CA THR A 308 -10.46 19.65 -27.25
C THR A 308 -9.93 19.07 -28.55
N GLU A 309 -10.82 18.67 -29.44
CA GLU A 309 -10.50 18.29 -30.81
C GLU A 309 -11.06 19.33 -31.78
N THR A 310 -10.28 19.65 -32.78
CA THR A 310 -10.70 20.49 -33.91
C THR A 310 -10.30 19.81 -35.22
N SER A 311 -11.25 19.69 -36.15
CA SER A 311 -11.03 19.12 -37.46
C SER A 311 -11.93 19.78 -38.47
N THR A 312 -11.59 19.68 -39.76
CA THR A 312 -12.48 20.16 -40.84
C THR A 312 -13.78 19.37 -40.82
N PRO A 313 -14.96 20.02 -40.76
CA PRO A 313 -16.25 19.32 -40.76
C PRO A 313 -16.40 18.41 -41.97
N ARG A 314 -16.73 17.15 -41.75
CA ARG A 314 -17.06 16.20 -42.84
C ARG A 314 -18.54 16.33 -43.19
N SER A 315 -18.88 16.24 -44.47
CA SER A 315 -20.26 16.36 -44.98
C SER A 315 -21.25 15.31 -44.44
N ASP A 316 -20.76 14.30 -43.74
CA ASP A 316 -21.52 13.17 -43.16
C ASP A 316 -21.82 13.31 -41.67
N ASP A 317 -21.33 14.38 -41.01
CA ASP A 317 -21.43 14.58 -39.54
C ASP A 317 -22.90 14.69 -39.06
N SER A 318 -23.83 15.04 -39.92
CA SER A 318 -25.24 15.23 -39.54
C SER A 318 -26.06 13.93 -39.39
N ARG A 319 -25.59 12.81 -39.95
CA ARG A 319 -26.32 11.52 -39.89
C ARG A 319 -25.95 10.62 -38.72
N GLU A 320 -24.84 10.90 -38.01
CA GLU A 320 -24.30 10.02 -36.98
C GLU A 320 -24.61 10.44 -35.54
N GLU A 321 -25.33 11.53 -35.33
CA GLU A 321 -25.61 12.09 -33.99
C GLU A 321 -26.46 11.17 -33.12
N ASN A 322 -27.27 10.28 -33.70
CA ASN A 322 -28.14 9.35 -32.96
C ASN A 322 -27.58 7.92 -32.72
N ALA A 323 -26.45 7.56 -33.32
CA ALA A 323 -25.97 6.16 -33.32
C ALA A 323 -24.89 5.84 -32.24
N ARG A 324 -24.30 6.83 -31.55
CA ARG A 324 -23.03 6.62 -30.84
C ARG A 324 -23.09 6.82 -29.32
N LYS A 325 -23.99 6.18 -28.61
CA LYS A 325 -23.83 5.95 -27.18
C LYS A 325 -23.02 4.67 -26.95
N GLY A 326 -21.75 4.68 -27.36
CA GLY A 326 -20.81 3.56 -27.16
C GLY A 326 -20.32 3.44 -25.72
N PHE A 327 -19.53 2.38 -25.44
CA PHE A 327 -18.85 2.20 -24.14
C PHE A 327 -17.97 3.42 -23.80
N GLY A 328 -17.29 4.03 -24.77
CA GLY A 328 -16.51 5.24 -24.57
C GLY A 328 -17.33 6.36 -23.93
N THR A 329 -18.58 6.58 -24.35
CA THR A 329 -19.46 7.57 -23.72
C THR A 329 -19.74 7.24 -22.26
N VAL A 330 -19.92 5.94 -21.91
CA VAL A 330 -20.11 5.52 -20.52
C VAL A 330 -18.84 5.74 -19.70
N VAL A 331 -17.66 5.45 -20.26
CA VAL A 331 -16.37 5.72 -19.59
C VAL A 331 -16.21 7.21 -19.33
N LEU A 332 -16.42 8.05 -20.36
CA LEU A 332 -16.18 9.48 -20.29
C LEU A 332 -17.17 10.24 -19.42
N GLN A 333 -18.45 9.86 -19.43
CA GLN A 333 -19.48 10.59 -18.70
C GLN A 333 -19.84 9.99 -17.34
N ARG A 334 -19.49 8.72 -17.08
CA ARG A 334 -19.91 8.03 -15.87
C ARG A 334 -18.76 7.35 -15.14
N VAL A 335 -18.02 6.45 -15.77
CA VAL A 335 -17.04 5.61 -15.05
C VAL A 335 -15.88 6.45 -14.52
N ALA A 336 -15.18 7.17 -15.40
CA ALA A 336 -14.02 7.97 -15.01
C ALA A 336 -14.39 9.06 -14.00
N PRO A 337 -15.40 9.93 -14.24
CA PRO A 337 -15.73 10.97 -13.26
C PRO A 337 -16.22 10.41 -11.93
N GLN A 338 -17.08 9.40 -11.90
CA GLN A 338 -17.58 8.83 -10.64
C GLN A 338 -16.46 8.17 -9.82
N SER A 339 -15.54 7.46 -10.48
CA SER A 339 -14.41 6.81 -9.81
C SER A 339 -13.43 7.82 -9.19
N LEU A 340 -13.42 9.06 -9.72
CA LEU A 340 -12.59 10.16 -9.26
C LEU A 340 -13.34 11.14 -8.34
N GLY A 341 -14.59 10.82 -7.99
CA GLY A 341 -15.44 11.69 -7.14
C GLY A 341 -15.81 13.01 -7.80
N GLY A 342 -15.79 13.06 -9.13
CA GLY A 342 -16.00 14.27 -9.92
C GLY A 342 -17.17 14.19 -10.89
N SER A 343 -17.16 15.12 -11.86
CA SER A 343 -18.15 15.21 -12.94
C SER A 343 -17.46 15.43 -14.29
N ALA A 344 -18.11 15.02 -15.38
CA ALA A 344 -17.61 15.31 -16.71
C ALA A 344 -18.72 15.75 -17.66
N GLN A 345 -18.35 16.58 -18.62
CA GLN A 345 -19.19 17.07 -19.69
C GLN A 345 -18.55 16.75 -21.05
N LEU A 346 -19.34 16.23 -21.96
CA LEU A 346 -18.92 15.93 -23.34
C LEU A 346 -19.81 16.72 -24.29
N GLU A 347 -19.22 17.66 -25.01
CA GLU A 347 -19.89 18.53 -25.96
C GLU A 347 -19.39 18.23 -27.38
N ARG A 348 -20.31 18.20 -28.34
CA ARG A 348 -20.00 17.98 -29.75
C ARG A 348 -20.66 19.05 -30.59
N SER A 349 -19.89 19.57 -31.51
CA SER A 349 -20.36 20.47 -32.58
C SER A 349 -19.65 20.10 -33.89
N PRO A 350 -20.12 20.52 -35.05
CA PRO A 350 -19.48 20.23 -36.32
C PRO A 350 -18.01 20.65 -36.31
N GLY A 351 -17.10 19.69 -36.55
CA GLY A 351 -15.65 19.89 -36.54
C GLY A 351 -15.02 20.12 -35.15
N ARG A 352 -15.76 20.01 -34.06
CA ARG A 352 -15.24 20.19 -32.70
C ARG A 352 -15.84 19.23 -31.69
N LEU A 353 -15.00 18.60 -30.89
CA LEU A 353 -15.39 17.83 -29.70
C LEU A 353 -14.67 18.40 -28.49
N SER A 354 -15.36 18.57 -27.38
CA SER A 354 -14.73 18.88 -26.10
C SER A 354 -15.19 17.92 -25.01
N TRP A 355 -14.25 17.45 -24.19
CA TRP A 355 -14.51 16.70 -22.98
C TRP A 355 -13.83 17.37 -21.80
N ARG A 356 -14.64 17.75 -20.82
CA ARG A 356 -14.17 18.42 -19.60
C ARG A 356 -14.42 17.53 -18.42
N LEU A 357 -13.39 17.25 -17.63
CA LEU A 357 -13.44 16.53 -16.36
C LEU A 357 -13.09 17.49 -15.22
N SER A 358 -13.91 17.48 -14.18
CA SER A 358 -13.61 18.17 -12.91
C SER A 358 -13.69 17.16 -11.77
N ALA A 359 -12.67 17.14 -10.89
CA ALA A 359 -12.62 16.22 -9.76
C ALA A 359 -11.81 16.84 -8.59
N PRO A 360 -12.06 16.43 -7.33
CA PRO A 360 -11.24 16.86 -6.20
C PRO A 360 -9.76 16.49 -6.43
N LEU A 361 -8.86 17.43 -6.23
CA LEU A 361 -7.42 17.20 -6.43
C LEU A 361 -6.90 16.02 -5.61
N ALA A 362 -7.40 15.85 -4.39
CA ALA A 362 -7.05 14.75 -3.49
C ALA A 362 -7.39 13.34 -4.06
N SER A 363 -8.36 13.26 -5.00
CA SER A 363 -8.70 12.01 -5.70
C SER A 363 -7.81 11.75 -6.91
N ILE A 364 -6.99 12.70 -7.30
CA ILE A 364 -6.17 12.66 -8.53
C ILE A 364 -4.71 12.40 -8.19
N ILE A 365 -4.13 13.18 -7.28
CA ILE A 365 -2.70 13.14 -6.99
C ILE A 365 -2.37 12.24 -5.80
N VAL A 366 -1.12 11.76 -5.80
CA VAL A 366 -0.55 11.07 -4.63
C VAL A 366 -0.46 12.08 -3.48
N PRO A 367 -0.94 11.75 -2.26
CA PRO A 367 -0.77 12.62 -1.10
C PRO A 367 0.71 12.88 -0.86
N GLN A 368 1.14 14.14 -0.95
CA GLN A 368 2.49 14.52 -0.55
C GLN A 368 2.56 14.49 0.97
N ALA A 369 3.35 13.59 1.54
CA ALA A 369 3.70 13.62 2.95
C ALA A 369 4.52 14.90 3.22
N GLY A 370 3.89 15.92 3.86
CA GLY A 370 4.57 17.10 4.38
C GLY A 370 4.53 18.35 3.50
N VAL A 371 3.35 18.91 3.26
CA VAL A 371 3.18 20.38 3.13
C VAL A 371 1.99 20.74 4.02
N GLU A 372 2.22 20.79 5.31
CA GLU A 372 1.40 21.63 6.18
C GLU A 372 1.58 23.07 5.73
N ALA A 373 0.48 23.75 5.54
CA ALA A 373 0.41 25.14 5.16
C ALA A 373 1.18 26.01 6.17
N ASP A 374 2.35 26.49 5.78
CA ASP A 374 2.98 27.65 6.42
C ASP A 374 2.43 28.93 5.76
N ASP A 375 1.25 29.33 6.22
CA ASP A 375 0.55 30.54 5.83
C ASP A 375 0.82 31.70 6.84
N SER A 376 2.00 31.68 7.49
CA SER A 376 2.37 32.70 8.48
C SER A 376 3.72 33.41 8.24
N ALA A 377 4.02 33.78 6.98
CA ALA A 377 5.17 34.66 6.73
C ALA A 377 4.88 35.73 5.67
N ALA A 378 3.86 36.55 5.91
CA ALA A 378 3.68 37.80 5.17
C ALA A 378 3.16 38.90 6.10
N LEU A 379 3.94 39.25 7.12
CA LEU A 379 3.79 40.53 7.82
C LEU A 379 5.15 41.02 8.35
N GLY A 380 5.66 42.06 7.72
CA GLY A 380 6.47 43.03 8.39
C GLY A 380 7.98 43.00 8.21
N PHE A 381 8.46 43.73 7.22
CA PHE A 381 9.58 44.64 7.44
C PHE A 381 9.33 45.92 6.67
N GLY A 382 8.78 46.93 7.40
CA GLY A 382 9.01 48.32 7.13
C GLY A 382 10.07 48.81 8.11
N ILE A 383 11.11 49.30 7.60
CA ILE A 383 11.89 50.54 7.82
C ILE A 383 13.23 50.31 7.14
#